data_fa5d001c28179176ec28d28142b7689e
#
_entry.id   fa5d001c28179176ec28d28142b7689e
#
_cell.length_a   1.000
_cell.length_b   1.000
_cell.length_c   1.000
_cell.angle_alpha   90.00
_cell.angle_beta   90.00
_cell.angle_gamma   90.00
#
_symmetry.space_group_name_H-M   'P 1'
#
loop_
_entity.id
_entity.type
_entity.pdbx_description
1 polymer ?
#
loop_
_entity_poly.entity_id
_entity_poly.type
_entity_poly.pdbx_seq_one_letter_code
_entity_poly.pdbx_strand_id
1 'polypeptide(L)'
;LLPGGVGLLLRALALRGWVRARRGGWRGGLLIDRHGYTLVASGHVATAMSLVSLFSPAFFGRMDPGPGTRRRWLTGFTVLMAALFAAMGVWQLAWLDVAGPLAVGVLSGYMVLQYADVRSSYPAAMTGRAMSVFTMALFLGVALMQWITGVAASTAKAQGAEPYAAVMFTIAGMLALGAAAFRWLPAPRQQV
;
A
#
# COMPACT_ATOMS: atom_id res chain seq x y z
N LEU A 1 -25.42 -16.84 19.19
CA LEU A 1 -26.36 -17.49 18.26
C LEU A 1 -26.79 -16.44 17.23
N LEU A 2 -26.03 -16.24 16.15
CA LEU A 2 -26.49 -15.46 14.99
C LEU A 2 -27.56 -16.29 14.27
N PRO A 3 -28.72 -15.72 13.92
CA PRO A 3 -29.78 -16.49 13.23
C PRO A 3 -29.25 -16.99 11.88
N GLY A 4 -29.45 -18.29 11.62
CA GLY A 4 -28.85 -19.02 10.48
C GLY A 4 -29.02 -18.42 9.10
N GLY A 5 -29.96 -17.47 8.92
CA GLY A 5 -30.16 -16.73 7.67
C GLY A 5 -29.05 -15.73 7.32
N VAL A 6 -28.48 -15.03 8.32
CA VAL A 6 -27.39 -14.04 8.10
C VAL A 6 -26.09 -14.73 7.70
N GLY A 7 -25.79 -15.89 8.31
CA GLY A 7 -24.62 -16.69 7.95
C GLY A 7 -24.71 -17.26 6.53
N LEU A 8 -25.89 -17.64 6.10
CA LEU A 8 -26.15 -18.13 4.73
C LEU A 8 -26.06 -17.00 3.71
N LEU A 9 -26.57 -15.82 4.03
CA LEU A 9 -26.47 -14.61 3.20
C LEU A 9 -25.01 -14.15 3.04
N LEU A 10 -24.23 -14.12 4.11
CA LEU A 10 -22.82 -13.78 4.07
C LEU A 10 -22.00 -14.80 3.26
N ARG A 11 -22.30 -16.10 3.40
CA ARG A 11 -21.68 -17.15 2.56
C ARG A 11 -22.10 -17.05 1.10
N ALA A 12 -23.37 -16.75 0.82
CA ALA A 12 -23.86 -16.55 -0.55
C ALA A 12 -23.25 -15.31 -1.21
N LEU A 13 -23.09 -14.20 -0.46
CA LEU A 13 -22.42 -12.98 -0.92
C LEU A 13 -20.93 -13.20 -1.14
N ALA A 14 -20.25 -13.91 -0.24
CA ALA A 14 -18.86 -14.27 -0.38
C ALA A 14 -18.63 -15.20 -1.59
N LEU A 15 -19.49 -16.22 -1.77
CA LEU A 15 -19.44 -17.12 -2.93
C LEU A 15 -19.76 -16.40 -4.24
N ARG A 16 -20.75 -15.50 -4.26
CA ARG A 16 -21.05 -14.68 -5.45
C ARG A 16 -19.92 -13.70 -5.78
N GLY A 17 -19.29 -13.11 -4.76
CA GLY A 17 -18.09 -12.29 -4.92
C GLY A 17 -16.93 -13.11 -5.47
N TRP A 18 -16.72 -14.32 -4.93
CA TRP A 18 -15.64 -15.23 -5.37
C TRP A 18 -15.84 -15.79 -6.80
N VAL A 19 -17.08 -16.15 -7.15
CA VAL A 19 -17.44 -16.60 -8.50
C VAL A 19 -17.38 -15.47 -9.54
N ARG A 20 -17.74 -14.25 -9.15
CA ARG A 20 -17.64 -13.06 -10.01
C ARG A 20 -16.17 -12.64 -10.19
N ALA A 21 -15.37 -12.72 -9.14
CA ALA A 21 -13.91 -12.54 -9.19
C ALA A 21 -13.23 -13.60 -10.08
N ARG A 22 -13.74 -14.84 -10.13
CA ARG A 22 -13.23 -15.87 -11.06
C ARG A 22 -13.60 -15.63 -12.52
N ARG A 23 -14.72 -14.99 -12.84
CA ARG A 23 -15.19 -14.79 -14.23
C ARG A 23 -14.74 -13.47 -14.85
N GLY A 24 -14.37 -12.47 -14.07
CA GLY A 24 -13.91 -11.18 -14.55
C GLY A 24 -12.71 -10.69 -13.77
N GLY A 25 -12.03 -11.64 -13.07
CA GLY A 25 -11.03 -11.32 -12.11
C GLY A 25 -9.77 -10.78 -12.71
N TRP A 26 -9.06 -10.18 -11.91
CA TRP A 26 -7.65 -9.86 -11.83
C TRP A 26 -6.71 -10.97 -12.36
N ARG A 27 -7.07 -11.60 -13.50
CA ARG A 27 -6.26 -12.62 -14.19
C ARG A 27 -5.14 -12.01 -15.01
N GLY A 28 -5.23 -10.70 -15.27
CA GLY A 28 -4.18 -9.95 -15.89
C GLY A 28 -3.72 -8.90 -14.90
N GLY A 29 -2.47 -8.89 -14.54
CA GLY A 29 -1.88 -7.73 -13.86
C GLY A 29 -1.94 -6.53 -14.82
N LEU A 30 -1.77 -5.32 -14.28
CA LEU A 30 -1.76 -4.06 -15.03
C LEU A 30 -0.98 -4.15 -16.37
N LEU A 31 0.16 -4.83 -16.38
CA LEU A 31 1.00 -5.00 -17.56
C LEU A 31 0.35 -5.85 -18.66
N ILE A 32 -0.43 -6.87 -18.29
CA ILE A 32 -1.12 -7.75 -19.24
C ILE A 32 -2.31 -7.01 -19.87
N ASP A 33 -3.15 -6.40 -19.02
CA ASP A 33 -4.41 -5.81 -19.46
C ASP A 33 -4.20 -4.51 -20.24
N ARG A 34 -3.19 -3.71 -19.85
CA ARG A 34 -2.93 -2.39 -20.45
C ARG A 34 -1.92 -2.45 -21.60
N HIS A 35 -0.89 -3.28 -21.48
CA HIS A 35 0.24 -3.29 -22.41
C HIS A 35 0.42 -4.61 -23.16
N GLY A 36 -0.45 -5.60 -22.95
CA GLY A 36 -0.41 -6.89 -23.66
C GLY A 36 0.81 -7.77 -23.31
N TYR A 37 1.45 -7.54 -22.16
CA TYR A 37 2.57 -8.37 -21.71
C TYR A 37 2.12 -9.82 -21.48
N THR A 38 3.03 -10.76 -21.68
CA THR A 38 2.77 -12.15 -21.33
C THR A 38 2.72 -12.33 -19.81
N LEU A 39 2.04 -13.38 -19.35
CA LEU A 39 2.01 -13.74 -17.92
C LEU A 39 3.41 -13.95 -17.35
N VAL A 40 4.30 -14.55 -18.15
CA VAL A 40 5.70 -14.82 -17.77
C VAL A 40 6.46 -13.50 -17.58
N ALA A 41 6.35 -12.57 -18.54
CA ALA A 41 7.02 -11.26 -18.45
C ALA A 41 6.52 -10.46 -17.24
N SER A 42 5.20 -10.45 -16.99
CA SER A 42 4.62 -9.81 -15.79
C SER A 42 5.09 -10.48 -14.51
N GLY A 43 5.26 -11.81 -14.51
CA GLY A 43 5.80 -12.58 -13.40
C GLY A 43 7.26 -12.20 -13.09
N HIS A 44 8.09 -11.98 -14.11
CA HIS A 44 9.48 -11.53 -13.92
C HIS A 44 9.54 -10.15 -13.25
N VAL A 45 8.68 -9.20 -13.65
CA VAL A 45 8.59 -7.88 -13.00
C VAL A 45 8.18 -8.01 -11.52
N ALA A 46 7.18 -8.84 -11.24
CA ALA A 46 6.73 -9.08 -9.86
C ALA A 46 7.81 -9.74 -9.01
N THR A 47 8.56 -10.70 -9.58
CA THR A 47 9.70 -11.35 -8.91
C THR A 47 10.82 -10.36 -8.63
N ALA A 48 11.19 -9.54 -9.62
CA ALA A 48 12.20 -8.49 -9.45
C ALA A 48 11.80 -7.48 -8.36
N MET A 49 10.54 -7.03 -8.36
CA MET A 49 9.99 -6.16 -7.31
C MET A 49 10.11 -6.82 -5.92
N SER A 50 9.76 -8.11 -5.81
CA SER A 50 9.82 -8.85 -4.54
C SER A 50 11.26 -8.98 -4.03
N LEU A 51 12.21 -9.30 -4.93
CA LEU A 51 13.63 -9.39 -4.58
C LEU A 51 14.18 -8.04 -4.09
N VAL A 52 13.88 -6.97 -4.80
CA VAL A 52 14.28 -5.61 -4.41
C VAL A 52 13.68 -5.23 -3.05
N SER A 53 12.40 -5.54 -2.83
CA SER A 53 11.71 -5.28 -1.56
C SER A 53 12.32 -6.03 -0.38
N LEU A 54 12.92 -7.21 -0.61
CA LEU A 54 13.57 -8.00 0.44
C LEU A 54 14.83 -7.31 0.99
N PHE A 55 15.59 -6.64 0.13
CA PHE A 55 16.83 -5.95 0.55
C PHE A 55 16.61 -4.51 0.99
N SER A 56 15.51 -3.89 0.57
CA SER A 56 15.19 -2.49 0.84
C SER A 56 15.18 -2.14 2.35
N PRO A 57 14.61 -2.92 3.27
CA PRO A 57 14.63 -2.60 4.70
C PRO A 57 16.04 -2.53 5.29
N ALA A 58 16.97 -3.39 4.83
CA ALA A 58 18.35 -3.37 5.28
C ALA A 58 19.08 -2.09 4.82
N PHE A 59 18.80 -1.61 3.62
CA PHE A 59 19.32 -0.34 3.11
C PHE A 59 18.82 0.84 3.93
N PHE A 60 17.49 0.97 4.10
CA PHE A 60 16.90 2.05 4.89
C PHE A 60 17.27 1.99 6.38
N GLY A 61 17.44 0.79 6.95
CA GLY A 61 17.90 0.64 8.33
C GLY A 61 19.31 1.20 8.55
N ARG A 62 20.20 1.12 7.54
CA ARG A 62 21.55 1.72 7.60
C ARG A 62 21.53 3.24 7.43
N MET A 63 20.53 3.76 6.74
CA MET A 63 20.38 5.19 6.46
C MET A 63 19.52 5.93 7.49
N ASP A 64 19.20 5.32 8.63
CA ASP A 64 18.34 5.96 9.64
C ASP A 64 18.93 7.30 10.11
N PRO A 65 18.27 8.43 9.84
CA PRO A 65 18.78 9.76 10.15
C PRO A 65 18.64 10.12 11.64
N GLY A 66 18.16 9.19 12.46
CA GLY A 66 17.90 9.40 13.88
C GLY A 66 16.57 10.10 14.20
N PRO A 67 16.20 10.13 15.50
CA PRO A 67 14.84 10.50 15.94
C PRO A 67 14.41 11.91 15.51
N GLY A 68 15.30 12.89 15.51
CA GLY A 68 14.98 14.30 15.19
C GLY A 68 14.62 14.55 13.73
N THR A 69 15.18 13.77 12.80
CA THR A 69 15.02 13.97 11.36
C THR A 69 14.12 12.91 10.73
N ARG A 70 13.96 11.76 11.38
CA ARG A 70 13.20 10.60 10.88
C ARG A 70 11.80 10.97 10.42
N ARG A 71 11.07 11.80 11.16
CA ARG A 71 9.71 12.23 10.82
C ARG A 71 9.65 12.98 9.48
N ARG A 72 10.65 13.81 9.16
CA ARG A 72 10.75 14.50 7.87
C ARG A 72 10.99 13.51 6.74
N TRP A 73 11.85 12.53 6.97
CA TRP A 73 12.12 11.46 6.00
C TRP A 73 10.89 10.61 5.73
N LEU A 74 10.17 10.19 6.78
CA LEU A 74 8.91 9.43 6.65
C LEU A 74 7.88 10.21 5.83
N THR A 75 7.68 11.49 6.12
CA THR A 75 6.77 12.35 5.35
C THR A 75 7.25 12.46 3.89
N GLY A 76 8.54 12.72 3.66
CA GLY A 76 9.12 12.86 2.33
C GLY A 76 8.96 11.60 1.49
N PHE A 77 9.27 10.42 2.04
CA PHE A 77 9.10 9.15 1.31
C PHE A 77 7.64 8.82 1.06
N THR A 78 6.74 9.13 1.98
CA THR A 78 5.30 8.94 1.77
C THR A 78 4.78 9.85 0.65
N VAL A 79 5.20 11.10 0.61
CA VAL A 79 4.85 12.04 -0.47
C VAL A 79 5.45 11.58 -1.81
N LEU A 80 6.72 11.14 -1.82
CA LEU A 80 7.35 10.59 -3.01
C LEU A 80 6.59 9.37 -3.54
N MET A 81 6.18 8.48 -2.66
CA MET A 81 5.36 7.32 -3.01
C MET A 81 4.00 7.75 -3.59
N ALA A 82 3.34 8.72 -2.97
CA ALA A 82 2.08 9.28 -3.48
C ALA A 82 2.24 9.89 -4.87
N ALA A 83 3.33 10.65 -5.09
CA ALA A 83 3.65 11.24 -6.39
C ALA A 83 3.92 10.17 -7.46
N LEU A 84 4.62 9.09 -7.10
CA LEU A 84 4.88 7.97 -8.00
C LEU A 84 3.59 7.30 -8.46
N PHE A 85 2.68 6.99 -7.53
CA PHE A 85 1.37 6.43 -7.88
C PHE A 85 0.53 7.40 -8.71
N ALA A 86 0.52 8.69 -8.39
CA ALA A 86 -0.15 9.70 -9.20
C ALA A 86 0.42 9.76 -10.63
N ALA A 87 1.74 9.72 -10.77
CA ALA A 87 2.42 9.69 -12.06
C ALA A 87 2.03 8.48 -12.90
N MET A 88 1.98 7.27 -12.30
CA MET A 88 1.51 6.06 -12.97
C MET A 88 0.03 6.16 -13.38
N GLY A 89 -0.80 6.85 -12.61
CA GLY A 89 -2.19 7.10 -12.95
C GLY A 89 -2.38 8.06 -14.14
N VAL A 90 -1.54 9.10 -14.21
CA VAL A 90 -1.62 10.15 -15.26
C VAL A 90 -1.01 9.67 -16.57
N TRP A 91 0.23 9.20 -16.54
CA TRP A 91 0.99 9.01 -17.79
C TRP A 91 0.82 7.64 -18.43
N GLN A 92 0.34 6.64 -17.75
CA GLN A 92 -0.01 5.31 -18.29
C GLN A 92 1.01 4.74 -19.31
N LEU A 93 2.30 5.02 -19.11
CA LEU A 93 3.38 4.63 -20.00
C LEU A 93 3.92 3.24 -19.65
N ALA A 94 4.16 2.39 -20.62
CA ALA A 94 4.63 1.03 -20.40
C ALA A 94 5.92 0.95 -19.57
N TRP A 95 6.89 1.82 -19.82
CA TRP A 95 8.13 1.87 -19.03
C TRP A 95 7.88 2.30 -17.58
N LEU A 96 6.92 3.21 -17.34
CA LEU A 96 6.56 3.67 -16.00
C LEU A 96 5.78 2.58 -15.23
N ASP A 97 4.94 1.82 -15.92
CA ASP A 97 4.19 0.70 -15.35
C ASP A 97 5.10 -0.51 -15.03
N VAL A 98 6.31 -0.57 -15.57
CA VAL A 98 7.37 -1.53 -15.19
C VAL A 98 8.29 -0.95 -14.12
N ALA A 99 8.80 0.27 -14.31
CA ALA A 99 9.75 0.89 -13.39
C ALA A 99 9.07 1.33 -12.08
N GLY A 100 7.80 1.73 -12.12
CA GLY A 100 7.02 2.16 -10.96
C GLY A 100 6.96 1.10 -9.86
N PRO A 101 6.49 -0.13 -10.13
CA PRO A 101 6.50 -1.23 -9.15
C PRO A 101 7.89 -1.52 -8.58
N LEU A 102 8.96 -1.45 -9.39
CA LEU A 102 10.33 -1.61 -8.92
C LEU A 102 10.72 -0.48 -7.96
N ALA A 103 10.39 0.77 -8.31
CA ALA A 103 10.62 1.91 -7.43
C ALA A 103 9.80 1.81 -6.13
N VAL A 104 8.54 1.34 -6.20
CA VAL A 104 7.73 1.02 -5.00
C VAL A 104 8.42 -0.04 -4.16
N GLY A 105 8.97 -1.10 -4.78
CA GLY A 105 9.75 -2.14 -4.11
C GLY A 105 10.96 -1.57 -3.35
N VAL A 106 11.74 -0.71 -4.01
CA VAL A 106 12.88 0.00 -3.37
C VAL A 106 12.40 0.85 -2.21
N LEU A 107 11.37 1.68 -2.44
CA LEU A 107 10.88 2.61 -1.43
C LEU A 107 10.18 1.91 -0.26
N SER A 108 9.60 0.73 -0.45
CA SER A 108 8.84 0.01 0.59
C SER A 108 9.64 -0.20 1.88
N GLY A 109 10.97 -0.27 1.80
CA GLY A 109 11.86 -0.45 2.95
C GLY A 109 11.84 0.70 3.95
N TYR A 110 11.36 1.90 3.59
CA TYR A 110 11.23 2.99 4.55
C TYR A 110 10.29 2.64 5.73
N MET A 111 9.51 1.58 5.61
CA MET A 111 8.69 1.04 6.69
C MET A 111 9.53 0.72 7.95
N VAL A 112 10.79 0.34 7.80
CA VAL A 112 11.68 0.09 8.95
C VAL A 112 11.87 1.34 9.81
N LEU A 113 11.86 2.53 9.18
CA LEU A 113 11.95 3.80 9.89
C LEU A 113 10.68 4.11 10.69
N GLN A 114 9.50 3.64 10.24
CA GLN A 114 8.26 3.78 10.99
C GLN A 114 8.31 2.95 12.28
N TYR A 115 8.79 1.71 12.20
CA TYR A 115 9.02 0.87 13.38
C TYR A 115 10.04 1.50 14.35
N ALA A 116 11.12 2.05 13.83
CA ALA A 116 12.13 2.73 14.63
C ALA A 116 11.56 4.01 15.28
N ASP A 117 10.69 4.75 14.60
CA ASP A 117 10.02 5.94 15.13
C ASP A 117 9.09 5.59 16.30
N VAL A 118 8.22 4.57 16.12
CA VAL A 118 7.35 4.08 17.17
C VAL A 118 8.15 3.61 18.37
N ARG A 119 9.21 2.81 18.15
CA ARG A 119 10.06 2.28 19.22
C ARG A 119 10.74 3.37 20.03
N SER A 120 11.19 4.45 19.39
CA SER A 120 11.86 5.56 20.07
C SER A 120 10.90 6.58 20.71
N SER A 121 9.60 6.49 20.42
CA SER A 121 8.58 7.42 20.91
C SER A 121 7.96 7.01 22.26
N TYR A 122 8.23 5.79 22.75
CA TYR A 122 7.61 5.26 23.96
C TYR A 122 8.66 4.71 24.94
N PRO A 123 8.43 4.80 26.26
CA PRO A 123 9.29 4.17 27.28
C PRO A 123 9.39 2.66 27.08
N ALA A 124 10.51 2.06 27.50
CA ALA A 124 10.78 0.63 27.33
C ALA A 124 9.64 -0.27 27.84
N ALA A 125 9.02 0.09 28.98
CA ALA A 125 7.89 -0.65 29.57
C ALA A 125 6.62 -0.66 28.68
N MET A 126 6.46 0.31 27.77
CA MET A 126 5.28 0.46 26.91
C MET A 126 5.56 0.09 25.45
N THR A 127 6.83 -0.07 25.07
CA THR A 127 7.23 -0.31 23.68
C THR A 127 6.52 -1.51 23.06
N GLY A 128 6.38 -2.62 23.77
CA GLY A 128 5.70 -3.82 23.28
C GLY A 128 4.24 -3.56 22.91
N ARG A 129 3.50 -2.84 23.77
CA ARG A 129 2.11 -2.46 23.50
C ARG A 129 1.99 -1.51 22.30
N ALA A 130 2.85 -0.50 22.25
CA ALA A 130 2.88 0.46 21.14
C ALA A 130 3.16 -0.24 19.78
N MET A 131 4.11 -1.16 19.76
CA MET A 131 4.44 -1.96 18.57
C MET A 131 3.28 -2.86 18.13
N SER A 132 2.57 -3.49 19.07
CA SER A 132 1.39 -4.31 18.77
C SER A 132 0.28 -3.48 18.14
N VAL A 133 -0.06 -2.32 18.74
CA VAL A 133 -1.08 -1.40 18.20
C VAL A 133 -0.67 -0.89 16.81
N PHE A 134 0.60 -0.53 16.63
CA PHE A 134 1.12 -0.09 15.34
C PHE A 134 0.99 -1.19 14.27
N THR A 135 1.36 -2.42 14.61
CA THR A 135 1.25 -3.57 13.70
C THR A 135 -0.22 -3.87 13.33
N MET A 136 -1.14 -3.81 14.31
CA MET A 136 -2.57 -3.93 14.05
C MET A 136 -3.07 -2.85 13.10
N ALA A 137 -2.65 -1.59 13.32
CA ALA A 137 -3.02 -0.46 12.45
C ALA A 137 -2.49 -0.64 11.02
N LEU A 138 -1.28 -1.19 10.85
CA LEU A 138 -0.73 -1.52 9.53
C LEU A 138 -1.60 -2.55 8.79
N PHE A 139 -1.94 -3.66 9.41
CA PHE A 139 -2.78 -4.68 8.78
C PHE A 139 -4.19 -4.17 8.48
N LEU A 140 -4.78 -3.40 9.40
CA LEU A 140 -6.06 -2.75 9.16
C LEU A 140 -5.96 -1.77 7.97
N GLY A 141 -4.89 -0.98 7.90
CA GLY A 141 -4.63 -0.07 6.79
C GLY A 141 -4.53 -0.80 5.46
N VAL A 142 -3.83 -1.95 5.41
CA VAL A 142 -3.76 -2.80 4.21
C VAL A 142 -5.15 -3.30 3.81
N ALA A 143 -5.93 -3.82 4.75
CA ALA A 143 -7.29 -4.32 4.47
C ALA A 143 -8.22 -3.21 3.95
N LEU A 144 -8.18 -2.03 4.58
CA LEU A 144 -8.95 -0.86 4.14
C LEU A 144 -8.51 -0.38 2.75
N MET A 145 -7.19 -0.32 2.50
CA MET A 145 -6.66 0.06 1.19
C MET A 145 -7.15 -0.90 0.09
N GLN A 146 -7.07 -2.21 0.33
CA GLN A 146 -7.55 -3.23 -0.62
C GLN A 146 -9.04 -3.09 -0.90
N TRP A 147 -9.85 -2.85 0.14
CA TRP A 147 -11.28 -2.64 -0.01
C TRP A 147 -11.59 -1.38 -0.81
N ILE A 148 -11.02 -0.23 -0.43
CA ILE A 148 -11.25 1.06 -1.09
C ILE A 148 -10.80 1.03 -2.56
N THR A 149 -9.62 0.47 -2.84
CA THR A 149 -9.12 0.35 -4.22
C THR A 149 -9.96 -0.62 -5.05
N GLY A 150 -10.48 -1.68 -4.43
CA GLY A 150 -11.44 -2.60 -5.08
C GLY A 150 -12.75 -1.90 -5.46
N VAL A 151 -13.29 -1.07 -4.57
CA VAL A 151 -14.47 -0.24 -4.85
C VAL A 151 -14.16 0.77 -5.96
N ALA A 152 -13.04 1.48 -5.88
CA ALA A 152 -12.62 2.44 -6.90
C ALA A 152 -12.49 1.80 -8.29
N ALA A 153 -11.86 0.64 -8.38
CA ALA A 153 -11.73 -0.11 -9.65
C ALA A 153 -13.10 -0.55 -10.21
N SER A 154 -13.99 -1.03 -9.35
CA SER A 154 -15.31 -1.50 -9.78
C SER A 154 -16.21 -0.37 -10.24
N THR A 155 -16.18 0.78 -9.57
CA THR A 155 -16.93 1.98 -9.95
C THR A 155 -16.41 2.59 -11.24
N ALA A 156 -15.09 2.72 -11.39
CA ALA A 156 -14.48 3.20 -12.63
C ALA A 156 -14.87 2.31 -13.82
N LYS A 157 -14.79 1.00 -13.66
CA LYS A 157 -15.21 0.04 -14.71
C LYS A 157 -16.69 0.17 -15.07
N ALA A 158 -17.56 0.38 -14.09
CA ALA A 158 -19.00 0.59 -14.32
C ALA A 158 -19.30 1.88 -15.10
N GLN A 159 -18.45 2.89 -14.96
CA GLN A 159 -18.54 4.18 -15.67
C GLN A 159 -17.79 4.20 -17.01
N GLY A 160 -17.20 3.07 -17.43
CA GLY A 160 -16.39 3.02 -18.66
C GLY A 160 -15.02 3.71 -18.52
N ALA A 161 -14.60 4.08 -17.31
CA ALA A 161 -13.31 4.68 -17.04
C ALA A 161 -12.24 3.59 -16.82
N GLU A 162 -10.97 3.98 -16.93
CA GLU A 162 -9.84 3.07 -16.77
C GLU A 162 -9.64 2.69 -15.29
N PRO A 163 -9.82 1.39 -14.93
CA PRO A 163 -9.86 0.98 -13.52
C PRO A 163 -8.50 1.09 -12.82
N TYR A 164 -7.40 0.90 -13.54
CA TYR A 164 -6.07 0.97 -12.94
C TYR A 164 -5.68 2.40 -12.58
N ALA A 165 -6.05 3.40 -13.41
CA ALA A 165 -5.84 4.80 -13.08
C ALA A 165 -6.62 5.19 -11.82
N ALA A 166 -7.88 4.75 -11.69
CA ALA A 166 -8.69 4.99 -10.51
C ALA A 166 -8.05 4.40 -9.24
N VAL A 167 -7.48 3.19 -9.33
CA VAL A 167 -6.73 2.57 -8.22
C VAL A 167 -5.49 3.39 -7.88
N MET A 168 -4.69 3.79 -8.87
CA MET A 168 -3.45 4.56 -8.65
C MET A 168 -3.75 5.91 -7.97
N PHE A 169 -4.77 6.65 -8.44
CA PHE A 169 -5.19 7.90 -7.81
C PHE A 169 -5.74 7.70 -6.39
N THR A 170 -6.46 6.61 -6.15
CA THR A 170 -6.96 6.28 -4.81
C THR A 170 -5.81 6.05 -3.84
N ILE A 171 -4.80 5.26 -4.24
CA ILE A 171 -3.60 5.00 -3.43
C ILE A 171 -2.85 6.32 -3.19
N ALA A 172 -2.61 7.10 -4.25
CA ALA A 172 -1.93 8.39 -4.15
C ALA A 172 -2.65 9.35 -3.18
N GLY A 173 -3.97 9.44 -3.29
CA GLY A 173 -4.79 10.27 -2.41
C GLY A 173 -4.73 9.84 -0.94
N MET A 174 -4.83 8.53 -0.67
CA MET A 174 -4.73 8.00 0.69
C MET A 174 -3.33 8.22 1.30
N LEU A 175 -2.28 8.03 0.51
CA LEU A 175 -0.91 8.32 0.95
C LEU A 175 -0.71 9.81 1.24
N ALA A 176 -1.23 10.70 0.38
CA ALA A 176 -1.16 12.14 0.58
C ALA A 176 -1.92 12.58 1.84
N LEU A 177 -3.13 12.03 2.07
CA LEU A 177 -3.90 12.27 3.30
C LEU A 177 -3.15 11.76 4.54
N GLY A 178 -2.55 10.58 4.45
CA GLY A 178 -1.73 10.02 5.53
C GLY A 178 -0.50 10.89 5.83
N ALA A 179 0.20 11.37 4.80
CA ALA A 179 1.34 12.28 4.95
C ALA A 179 0.93 13.62 5.58
N ALA A 180 -0.20 14.17 5.16
CA ALA A 180 -0.76 15.40 5.70
C ALA A 180 -1.16 15.22 7.18
N ALA A 181 -1.90 14.17 7.50
CA ALA A 181 -2.27 13.84 8.88
C ALA A 181 -1.03 13.66 9.77
N PHE A 182 -0.02 12.93 9.30
CA PHE A 182 1.23 12.74 10.03
C PHE A 182 2.00 14.05 10.23
N ARG A 183 1.95 14.97 9.27
CA ARG A 183 2.62 16.28 9.35
C ARG A 183 1.95 17.22 10.37
N TRP A 184 0.61 17.17 10.48
CA TRP A 184 -0.16 18.04 11.37
C TRP A 184 -0.33 17.49 12.79
N LEU A 185 -0.22 16.17 12.97
CA LEU A 185 -0.26 15.58 14.31
C LEU A 185 0.96 16.02 15.13
N PRO A 186 0.75 16.42 16.40
CA PRO A 186 1.84 16.81 17.28
C PRO A 186 2.82 15.63 17.44
N ALA A 187 4.11 15.94 17.40
CA ALA A 187 5.15 14.93 17.66
C ALA A 187 5.02 14.44 19.11
N PRO A 188 5.11 13.12 19.38
CA PRO A 188 5.23 12.61 20.73
C PRO A 188 6.43 13.31 21.40
N ARG A 189 6.25 13.73 22.67
CA ARG A 189 7.37 14.27 23.44
C ARG A 189 8.38 13.15 23.62
N GLN A 190 9.55 13.28 22.99
CA GLN A 190 10.67 12.39 23.24
C GLN A 190 11.05 12.56 24.71
N GLN A 191 10.86 11.50 25.48
CA GLN A 191 11.40 11.46 26.84
C GLN A 191 12.89 11.14 26.67
N VAL A 192 13.72 12.14 26.92
CA VAL A 192 15.16 12.02 27.06
C VAL A 192 15.46 11.26 28.36
#